data_b8647c9714a94cff06880198d627f7c4
#
_entry.id   b8647c9714a94cff06880198d627f7c4
#
_cell.length_a   1.000
_cell.length_b   1.000
_cell.length_c   1.000
_cell.angle_alpha   90.00
_cell.angle_beta   90.00
_cell.angle_gamma   90.00
#
_symmetry.space_group_name_H-M   'P 1'
#
loop_
_entity.id
_entity.type
_entity.pdbx_description
1 polymer ?
#
loop_
_entity_poly.entity_id
_entity_poly.type
_entity_poly.pdbx_seq_one_letter_code
_entity_poly.pdbx_strand_id
1 'polypeptide(L)'
;PSGIKISKDGKTAYVACSGNMWNTIDVIDTGKMERTRSIFTSDYGPRTLDISPDGKTLAVINDTVGSINRSVNFIDVASGKVTEKRVIRESSNLRDVVYTPDGQYVVVTYESPKNWLPVCEAENGEVFTNNIAVIETKAGGKVARLPLDELNNYDGNPYGLAMDPKGRYLYIGVRGMHRVTILDMGKVLNVVRGNSQAELDYMRDDLGLVRDYLVARVPTGLGPSSVCLSPDG
;
A
#
# COMPACT_ATOMS: atom_id res chain seq x y z
N PRO A 1 8.86 -0.87 16.34
CA PRO A 1 9.02 -1.25 14.94
C PRO A 1 7.73 -1.89 14.42
N SER A 2 7.36 -1.61 13.18
CA SER A 2 6.12 -2.09 12.58
C SER A 2 6.33 -2.73 11.21
N GLY A 3 7.39 -2.38 10.51
CA GLY A 3 7.75 -2.96 9.22
C GLY A 3 9.26 -2.97 9.03
N ILE A 4 9.76 -3.92 8.26
CA ILE A 4 11.17 -4.07 7.93
C ILE A 4 11.34 -4.48 6.47
N LYS A 5 12.32 -3.89 5.79
CA LYS A 5 12.80 -4.34 4.46
C LYS A 5 14.32 -4.37 4.46
N ILE A 6 14.86 -5.35 3.76
CA ILE A 6 16.30 -5.53 3.59
C ILE A 6 16.68 -5.13 2.16
N SER A 7 17.78 -4.41 2.00
CA SER A 7 18.34 -4.06 0.69
C SER A 7 18.66 -5.31 -0.13
N LYS A 8 18.63 -5.20 -1.45
CA LYS A 8 18.84 -6.33 -2.37
C LYS A 8 20.18 -7.05 -2.17
N ASP A 9 21.21 -6.32 -1.73
CA ASP A 9 22.53 -6.88 -1.41
C ASP A 9 22.63 -7.47 0.00
N GLY A 10 21.55 -7.43 0.78
CA GLY A 10 21.47 -7.95 2.13
C GLY A 10 22.21 -7.15 3.20
N LYS A 11 22.84 -6.00 2.84
CA LYS A 11 23.75 -5.29 3.76
C LYS A 11 23.06 -4.26 4.64
N THR A 12 21.86 -3.84 4.29
CA THR A 12 21.15 -2.79 5.02
C THR A 12 19.71 -3.22 5.27
N ALA A 13 19.26 -3.08 6.52
CA ALA A 13 17.84 -3.19 6.86
C ALA A 13 17.27 -1.81 7.20
N TYR A 14 16.07 -1.54 6.70
CA TYR A 14 15.28 -0.35 6.97
C TYR A 14 14.09 -0.74 7.83
N VAL A 15 13.94 -0.10 8.98
CA VAL A 15 12.93 -0.45 9.98
C VAL A 15 12.02 0.74 10.23
N ALA A 16 10.73 0.58 9.96
CA ALA A 16 9.73 1.59 10.31
C ALA A 16 9.47 1.59 11.81
N CYS A 17 9.69 2.73 12.45
CA CYS A 17 9.54 2.92 13.88
C CYS A 17 8.34 3.85 14.13
N SER A 18 7.18 3.23 14.39
CA SER A 18 5.96 3.94 14.76
C SER A 18 5.78 3.97 16.27
N GLY A 19 5.71 5.13 16.85
CA GLY A 19 5.40 5.37 18.25
C GLY A 19 4.71 6.72 18.38
N ASN A 20 4.13 7.01 19.54
CA ASN A 20 3.35 8.25 19.74
C ASN A 20 4.14 9.55 19.50
N MET A 21 5.45 9.47 19.40
CA MET A 21 6.35 10.61 19.18
C MET A 21 7.50 10.30 18.18
N TRP A 22 7.52 9.10 17.58
CA TRP A 22 8.59 8.68 16.69
C TRP A 22 8.05 8.52 15.26
N ASN A 23 8.69 9.18 14.34
CA ASN A 23 8.37 9.16 12.91
C ASN A 23 9.66 8.90 12.13
N THR A 24 10.34 7.79 12.45
CA THR A 24 11.64 7.47 11.87
C THR A 24 11.64 6.14 11.14
N ILE A 25 12.55 6.07 10.17
CA ILE A 25 13.04 4.82 9.60
C ILE A 25 14.46 4.62 10.11
N ASP A 26 14.68 3.60 10.90
CA ASP A 26 16.00 3.24 11.36
C ASP A 26 16.74 2.43 10.30
N VAL A 27 18.00 2.79 10.07
CA VAL A 27 18.89 2.15 9.09
C VAL A 27 19.90 1.32 9.86
N ILE A 28 19.91 0.01 9.59
CA ILE A 28 20.74 -0.96 10.28
C ILE A 28 21.74 -1.57 9.31
N ASP A 29 23.00 -1.58 9.67
CA ASP A 29 24.05 -2.37 9.03
C ASP A 29 23.88 -3.83 9.47
N THR A 30 23.51 -4.71 8.54
CA THR A 30 23.25 -6.13 8.85
C THR A 30 24.52 -6.93 9.14
N GLY A 31 25.67 -6.50 8.65
CA GLY A 31 26.96 -7.15 8.93
C GLY A 31 27.46 -6.85 10.33
N LYS A 32 27.26 -5.62 10.81
CA LYS A 32 27.66 -5.18 12.14
C LYS A 32 26.54 -5.36 13.18
N MET A 33 25.29 -5.57 12.74
CA MET A 33 24.09 -5.59 13.59
C MET A 33 23.92 -4.30 14.40
N GLU A 34 24.23 -3.15 13.79
CA GLU A 34 24.18 -1.85 14.44
C GLU A 34 23.30 -0.88 13.67
N ARG A 35 22.57 -0.02 14.39
CA ARG A 35 21.86 1.12 13.80
C ARG A 35 22.87 2.20 13.41
N THR A 36 22.91 2.53 12.12
CA THR A 36 23.84 3.53 11.59
C THR A 36 23.26 4.94 11.58
N ARG A 37 21.95 5.06 11.34
CA ARG A 37 21.25 6.35 11.36
C ARG A 37 19.73 6.17 11.49
N SER A 38 19.03 7.26 11.75
CA SER A 38 17.57 7.34 11.67
C SER A 38 17.18 8.42 10.67
N ILE A 39 16.20 8.12 9.84
CA ILE A 39 15.63 9.02 8.81
C ILE A 39 14.27 9.46 9.31
N PHE A 40 14.01 10.77 9.38
CA PHE A 40 12.71 11.29 9.75
C PHE A 40 11.76 11.27 8.55
N THR A 41 10.54 10.78 8.77
CA THR A 41 9.43 10.91 7.82
C THR A 41 8.75 12.27 8.00
N SER A 42 8.07 12.77 6.96
CA SER A 42 7.34 14.05 7.05
C SER A 42 6.02 13.95 7.83
N ASP A 43 5.57 12.72 8.10
CA ASP A 43 4.33 12.45 8.82
C ASP A 43 4.56 11.43 9.94
N TYR A 44 3.59 11.36 10.85
CA TYR A 44 3.62 10.40 11.95
C TYR A 44 3.17 9.00 11.55
N GLY A 45 3.58 8.02 12.32
CA GLY A 45 3.12 6.64 12.22
C GLY A 45 3.63 5.89 10.98
N PRO A 46 4.94 5.92 10.66
CA PRO A 46 5.48 5.06 9.63
C PRO A 46 5.19 3.60 9.99
N ARG A 47 4.44 2.92 9.12
CA ARG A 47 3.92 1.57 9.42
C ARG A 47 4.72 0.49 8.73
N THR A 48 4.87 0.60 7.43
CA THR A 48 5.70 -0.29 6.63
C THR A 48 6.30 0.49 5.47
N LEU A 49 7.21 -0.15 4.76
CA LEU A 49 7.96 0.45 3.67
C LEU A 49 8.31 -0.60 2.64
N ASP A 50 8.60 -0.15 1.44
CA ASP A 50 9.23 -0.96 0.40
C ASP A 50 10.39 -0.20 -0.25
N ILE A 51 11.28 -0.93 -0.91
CA ILE A 51 12.48 -0.39 -1.55
C ILE A 51 12.28 -0.45 -3.05
N SER A 52 12.55 0.64 -3.76
CA SER A 52 12.50 0.65 -5.23
C SER A 52 13.42 -0.43 -5.83
N PRO A 53 13.09 -0.98 -7.01
CA PRO A 53 13.90 -2.04 -7.63
C PRO A 53 15.37 -1.67 -7.86
N ASP A 54 15.67 -0.38 -8.04
CA ASP A 54 17.03 0.16 -8.19
C ASP A 54 17.72 0.44 -6.84
N GLY A 55 17.02 0.25 -5.71
CA GLY A 55 17.53 0.43 -4.37
C GLY A 55 17.72 1.89 -3.92
N LYS A 56 17.25 2.88 -4.70
CA LYS A 56 17.53 4.30 -4.43
C LYS A 56 16.47 5.02 -3.65
N THR A 57 15.25 4.51 -3.63
CA THR A 57 14.11 5.17 -2.99
C THR A 57 13.36 4.22 -2.08
N LEU A 58 12.97 4.69 -0.90
CA LEU A 58 12.01 4.01 -0.04
C LEU A 58 10.63 4.62 -0.27
N ALA A 59 9.61 3.79 -0.37
CA ALA A 59 8.22 4.19 -0.23
C ALA A 59 7.74 3.81 1.16
N VAL A 60 7.39 4.79 1.98
CA VAL A 60 7.00 4.61 3.38
C VAL A 60 5.56 5.04 3.55
N ILE A 61 4.68 4.14 3.99
CA ILE A 61 3.31 4.52 4.37
C ILE A 61 3.28 5.08 5.78
N ASN A 62 2.58 6.20 5.95
CA ASN A 62 2.37 6.87 7.23
C ASN A 62 0.89 6.79 7.59
N ASP A 63 0.58 6.07 8.66
CA ASP A 63 -0.78 5.82 9.13
C ASP A 63 -1.07 6.68 10.37
N THR A 64 -1.08 8.00 10.17
CA THR A 64 -1.28 8.99 11.23
C THR A 64 -2.65 8.87 11.88
N VAL A 65 -2.70 8.62 13.17
CA VAL A 65 -3.95 8.53 13.93
C VAL A 65 -4.70 9.87 13.89
N GLY A 66 -6.03 9.82 13.71
CA GLY A 66 -6.90 11.01 13.74
C GLY A 66 -7.00 11.77 12.41
N SER A 67 -6.30 11.36 11.36
CA SER A 67 -6.47 11.93 10.01
C SER A 67 -7.22 10.97 9.10
N ILE A 68 -8.02 11.48 8.19
CA ILE A 68 -8.64 10.72 7.08
C ILE A 68 -7.86 10.89 5.75
N ASN A 69 -6.67 11.48 5.83
CA ASN A 69 -5.78 11.67 4.70
C ASN A 69 -4.41 11.13 5.09
N ARG A 70 -4.13 9.91 4.70
CA ARG A 70 -2.87 9.24 4.93
C ARG A 70 -1.90 9.53 3.79
N SER A 71 -0.64 9.22 3.99
CA SER A 71 0.37 9.53 3.00
C SER A 71 1.38 8.41 2.76
N VAL A 72 2.00 8.47 1.59
CA VAL A 72 3.24 7.76 1.26
C VAL A 72 4.35 8.80 1.14
N ASN A 73 5.44 8.61 1.87
CA ASN A 73 6.65 9.39 1.70
C ASN A 73 7.63 8.62 0.80
N PHE A 74 8.15 9.32 -0.21
CA PHE A 74 9.27 8.83 -0.99
C PHE A 74 10.55 9.43 -0.40
N ILE A 75 11.50 8.57 -0.05
CA ILE A 75 12.74 8.95 0.64
C ILE A 75 13.92 8.51 -0.21
N ASP A 76 14.81 9.45 -0.54
CA ASP A 76 16.07 9.13 -1.17
C ASP A 76 16.99 8.40 -0.18
N VAL A 77 17.40 7.20 -0.54
CA VAL A 77 18.19 6.31 0.33
C VAL A 77 19.55 6.92 0.68
N ALA A 78 20.20 7.58 -0.27
CA ALA A 78 21.55 8.10 -0.07
C ALA A 78 21.56 9.27 0.91
N SER A 79 20.70 10.26 0.69
CA SER A 79 20.63 11.47 1.52
C SER A 79 19.76 11.28 2.79
N GLY A 80 18.85 10.31 2.79
CA GLY A 80 17.83 10.14 3.84
C GLY A 80 16.78 11.27 3.86
N LYS A 81 16.60 11.99 2.76
CA LYS A 81 15.63 13.08 2.67
C LYS A 81 14.32 12.59 2.04
N VAL A 82 13.22 13.07 2.59
CA VAL A 82 11.91 12.95 1.93
C VAL A 82 11.94 13.83 0.67
N THR A 83 11.86 13.20 -0.49
CA THR A 83 11.86 13.88 -1.79
C THR A 83 10.45 14.25 -2.22
N GLU A 84 9.46 13.45 -1.81
CA GLU A 84 8.08 13.68 -2.15
C GLU A 84 7.14 13.05 -1.12
N LYS A 85 5.97 13.69 -0.96
CA LYS A 85 4.84 13.19 -0.17
C LYS A 85 3.62 13.06 -1.06
N ARG A 86 3.01 11.88 -1.08
CA ARG A 86 1.74 11.61 -1.76
C ARG A 86 0.64 11.36 -0.77
N VAL A 87 -0.43 12.13 -0.88
CA VAL A 87 -1.59 11.98 -0.02
C VAL A 87 -2.61 11.06 -0.68
N ILE A 88 -3.03 10.04 0.05
CA ILE A 88 -4.17 9.21 -0.29
C ILE A 88 -5.36 9.82 0.46
N ARG A 89 -6.20 10.55 -0.25
CA ARG A 89 -7.36 11.25 0.34
C ARG A 89 -8.41 10.23 0.81
N GLU A 90 -9.12 10.60 1.88
CA GLU A 90 -10.20 9.78 2.46
C GLU A 90 -9.74 8.33 2.72
N SER A 91 -8.56 8.23 3.34
CA SER A 91 -7.93 6.96 3.64
C SER A 91 -7.69 6.79 5.13
N SER A 92 -7.82 5.57 5.57
CA SER A 92 -7.44 5.10 6.90
C SER A 92 -6.81 3.72 6.80
N ASN A 93 -6.19 3.27 7.88
CA ASN A 93 -5.67 1.91 7.97
C ASN A 93 -4.81 1.49 6.77
N LEU A 94 -3.83 2.33 6.36
CA LEU A 94 -2.83 1.88 5.40
C LEU A 94 -2.08 0.69 6.00
N ARG A 95 -2.03 -0.43 5.27
CA ARG A 95 -1.52 -1.69 5.82
C ARG A 95 -0.19 -2.11 5.23
N ASP A 96 -0.07 -2.10 3.92
CA ASP A 96 1.15 -2.53 3.25
C ASP A 96 1.41 -1.72 1.98
N VAL A 97 2.64 -1.81 1.50
CA VAL A 97 3.11 -1.09 0.31
C VAL A 97 4.08 -1.97 -0.47
N VAL A 98 3.97 -1.96 -1.79
CA VAL A 98 4.87 -2.68 -2.69
C VAL A 98 5.13 -1.87 -3.96
N TYR A 99 6.39 -1.86 -4.43
CA TYR A 99 6.75 -1.36 -5.74
C TYR A 99 6.37 -2.34 -6.85
N THR A 100 6.00 -1.83 -8.01
CA THR A 100 6.04 -2.63 -9.25
C THR A 100 7.48 -2.94 -9.62
N PRO A 101 7.76 -4.08 -10.30
CA PRO A 101 9.13 -4.47 -10.64
C PRO A 101 9.87 -3.49 -11.54
N ASP A 102 9.14 -2.68 -12.33
CA ASP A 102 9.68 -1.60 -13.15
C ASP A 102 9.94 -0.30 -12.36
N GLY A 103 9.51 -0.25 -11.09
CA GLY A 103 9.65 0.92 -10.23
C GLY A 103 8.76 2.10 -10.58
N GLN A 104 7.87 1.97 -11.58
CA GLN A 104 7.05 3.09 -12.03
C GLN A 104 5.83 3.37 -11.14
N TYR A 105 5.42 2.39 -10.35
CA TYR A 105 4.28 2.51 -9.46
C TYR A 105 4.57 1.91 -8.08
N VAL A 106 3.81 2.41 -7.12
CA VAL A 106 3.69 1.84 -5.78
C VAL A 106 2.23 1.51 -5.55
N VAL A 107 1.95 0.33 -4.99
CA VAL A 107 0.61 -0.09 -4.62
C VAL A 107 0.50 -0.16 -3.10
N VAL A 108 -0.60 0.38 -2.55
CA VAL A 108 -0.87 0.45 -1.11
C VAL A 108 -2.26 -0.10 -0.83
N THR A 109 -2.42 -0.95 0.18
CA THR A 109 -3.75 -1.34 0.70
C THR A 109 -4.23 -0.36 1.74
N TYR A 110 -5.52 -0.01 1.69
CA TYR A 110 -6.13 0.91 2.65
C TYR A 110 -7.65 0.75 2.73
N GLU A 111 -8.22 1.29 3.78
CA GLU A 111 -9.66 1.42 3.95
C GLU A 111 -10.08 2.89 3.76
N SER A 112 -11.20 3.12 3.08
CA SER A 112 -11.79 4.46 2.92
C SER A 112 -13.01 4.57 3.82
N PRO A 113 -12.94 5.36 4.92
CA PRO A 113 -14.08 5.60 5.78
C PRO A 113 -15.07 6.57 5.13
N LYS A 114 -16.34 6.21 5.13
CA LYS A 114 -17.45 7.05 4.66
C LYS A 114 -18.25 7.58 5.85
N ASN A 115 -17.63 8.37 6.70
CA ASN A 115 -18.18 8.86 7.98
C ASN A 115 -19.44 9.73 7.84
N TRP A 116 -19.80 10.13 6.61
CA TRP A 116 -21.01 10.89 6.30
C TRP A 116 -22.23 10.00 6.02
N LEU A 117 -22.05 8.68 5.88
CA LEU A 117 -23.16 7.76 5.69
C LEU A 117 -23.83 7.44 7.03
N PRO A 118 -25.17 7.31 7.07
CA PRO A 118 -25.89 6.83 8.25
C PRO A 118 -25.44 5.43 8.68
N VAL A 119 -25.48 5.16 9.97
CA VAL A 119 -25.06 3.85 10.54
C VAL A 119 -25.89 2.68 9.97
N CYS A 120 -27.12 2.93 9.51
CA CYS A 120 -27.94 1.90 8.86
C CYS A 120 -27.32 1.38 7.55
N GLU A 121 -26.44 2.14 6.91
CA GLU A 121 -25.70 1.69 5.71
C GLU A 121 -24.54 0.74 6.05
N ALA A 122 -24.26 0.51 7.34
CA ALA A 122 -23.24 -0.45 7.76
C ALA A 122 -23.57 -1.88 7.32
N GLU A 123 -24.86 -2.22 7.28
CA GLU A 123 -25.34 -3.54 6.81
C GLU A 123 -25.08 -3.75 5.32
N ASN A 124 -25.02 -2.65 4.55
CA ASN A 124 -24.72 -2.65 3.12
C ASN A 124 -23.21 -2.63 2.84
N GLY A 125 -22.35 -2.64 3.88
CA GLY A 125 -20.89 -2.62 3.74
C GLY A 125 -20.32 -1.30 3.25
N GLU A 126 -21.10 -0.22 3.19
CA GLU A 126 -20.68 1.04 2.58
C GLU A 126 -19.97 2.00 3.54
N VAL A 127 -20.05 1.80 4.86
CA VAL A 127 -19.42 2.67 5.86
C VAL A 127 -17.88 2.68 5.75
N PHE A 128 -17.31 1.56 5.35
CA PHE A 128 -15.91 1.41 4.97
C PHE A 128 -15.84 0.69 3.63
N THR A 129 -15.13 1.26 2.68
CA THR A 129 -14.75 0.55 1.46
C THR A 129 -13.29 0.16 1.51
N ASN A 130 -12.98 -1.00 0.93
CA ASN A 130 -11.64 -1.58 0.92
C ASN A 130 -11.02 -1.35 -0.45
N ASN A 131 -9.79 -0.85 -0.46
CA ASN A 131 -9.22 -0.28 -1.67
C ASN A 131 -7.73 -0.57 -1.80
N ILE A 132 -7.23 -0.39 -3.02
CA ILE A 132 -5.83 -0.15 -3.30
C ILE A 132 -5.63 1.30 -3.79
N ALA A 133 -4.52 1.91 -3.40
CA ALA A 133 -4.02 3.11 -4.05
C ALA A 133 -2.85 2.72 -4.95
N VAL A 134 -2.93 3.11 -6.22
CA VAL A 134 -1.84 2.95 -7.20
C VAL A 134 -1.25 4.33 -7.47
N ILE A 135 0.02 4.51 -7.12
CA ILE A 135 0.71 5.80 -7.11
C ILE A 135 1.82 5.76 -8.13
N GLU A 136 1.80 6.65 -9.11
CA GLU A 136 2.93 6.86 -10.02
C GLU A 136 4.12 7.44 -9.24
N THR A 137 5.30 6.85 -9.40
CA THR A 137 6.51 7.26 -8.67
C THR A 137 7.17 8.52 -9.21
N LYS A 138 6.86 8.90 -10.47
CA LYS A 138 7.35 10.17 -11.03
C LYS A 138 6.79 11.37 -10.26
N ALA A 139 7.57 12.45 -10.17
CA ALA A 139 7.17 13.69 -9.52
C ALA A 139 5.84 14.22 -10.08
N GLY A 140 4.88 14.56 -9.18
CA GLY A 140 3.56 15.02 -9.57
C GLY A 140 2.68 13.96 -10.25
N GLY A 141 3.06 12.67 -10.24
CA GLY A 141 2.31 11.59 -10.88
C GLY A 141 0.94 11.32 -10.26
N LYS A 142 0.14 10.49 -10.89
CA LYS A 142 -1.23 10.19 -10.47
C LYS A 142 -1.28 9.38 -9.17
N VAL A 143 -2.38 9.53 -8.44
CA VAL A 143 -2.79 8.71 -7.31
C VAL A 143 -4.18 8.14 -7.63
N ALA A 144 -4.23 6.92 -8.13
CA ALA A 144 -5.47 6.22 -8.40
C ALA A 144 -5.94 5.47 -7.16
N ARG A 145 -7.20 5.64 -6.80
CA ARG A 145 -7.86 4.94 -5.70
C ARG A 145 -8.87 3.97 -6.33
N LEU A 146 -8.61 2.68 -6.21
CA LEU A 146 -9.37 1.66 -6.90
C LEU A 146 -10.00 0.68 -5.90
N PRO A 147 -11.29 0.33 -6.05
CA PRO A 147 -11.98 -0.56 -5.13
C PRO A 147 -11.47 -2.00 -5.19
N LEU A 148 -11.53 -2.68 -4.07
CA LEU A 148 -11.42 -4.14 -3.98
C LEU A 148 -12.79 -4.78 -3.80
N ASP A 149 -13.75 -4.00 -3.31
CA ASP A 149 -15.10 -4.44 -3.01
C ASP A 149 -15.96 -4.53 -4.27
N GLU A 150 -16.81 -5.53 -4.32
CA GLU A 150 -17.99 -5.60 -5.17
C GLU A 150 -19.24 -5.46 -4.31
N LEU A 151 -20.35 -5.09 -4.95
CA LEU A 151 -21.64 -5.08 -4.26
C LEU A 151 -21.94 -6.46 -3.68
N ASN A 152 -22.19 -6.50 -2.36
CA ASN A 152 -22.43 -7.71 -1.57
C ASN A 152 -21.25 -8.72 -1.52
N ASN A 153 -20.04 -8.30 -1.88
CA ASN A 153 -18.83 -9.14 -1.77
C ASN A 153 -17.61 -8.28 -1.44
N TYR A 154 -17.40 -8.02 -0.16
CA TYR A 154 -16.42 -7.06 0.34
C TYR A 154 -15.10 -7.73 0.69
N ASP A 155 -13.98 -7.07 0.40
CA ASP A 155 -12.63 -7.47 0.78
C ASP A 155 -12.18 -6.81 2.09
N GLY A 156 -12.97 -7.01 3.15
CA GLY A 156 -12.80 -6.37 4.45
C GLY A 156 -11.40 -6.55 5.05
N ASN A 157 -10.79 -5.44 5.44
CA ASN A 157 -9.48 -5.36 6.08
C ASN A 157 -8.37 -5.97 5.20
N PRO A 158 -8.10 -5.38 4.00
CA PRO A 158 -6.99 -5.78 3.15
C PRO A 158 -5.66 -5.47 3.85
N TYR A 159 -4.75 -6.43 3.89
CA TYR A 159 -3.57 -6.35 4.73
C TYR A 159 -2.29 -6.44 3.90
N GLY A 160 -1.61 -7.59 3.91
CA GLY A 160 -0.33 -7.78 3.27
C GLY A 160 -0.40 -7.86 1.76
N LEU A 161 0.62 -7.37 1.09
CA LEU A 161 0.78 -7.35 -0.35
C LEU A 161 1.97 -8.19 -0.80
N ALA A 162 1.82 -8.90 -1.92
CA ALA A 162 2.94 -9.46 -2.66
C ALA A 162 2.73 -9.23 -4.16
N MET A 163 3.78 -8.76 -4.83
CA MET A 163 3.79 -8.55 -6.28
C MET A 163 4.56 -9.67 -6.96
N ASP A 164 3.97 -10.25 -7.99
CA ASP A 164 4.65 -11.23 -8.87
C ASP A 164 5.94 -10.58 -9.44
N PRO A 165 7.06 -11.32 -9.54
CA PRO A 165 8.34 -10.78 -10.04
C PRO A 165 8.27 -10.19 -11.45
N LYS A 166 7.28 -10.60 -12.26
CA LYS A 166 7.02 -10.06 -13.61
C LYS A 166 6.02 -8.90 -13.58
N GLY A 167 5.48 -8.54 -12.41
CA GLY A 167 4.48 -7.50 -12.25
C GLY A 167 3.12 -7.82 -12.87
N ARG A 168 2.81 -9.10 -13.07
CA ARG A 168 1.55 -9.54 -13.68
C ARG A 168 0.41 -9.58 -12.69
N TYR A 169 0.68 -10.10 -11.50
CA TYR A 169 -0.33 -10.31 -10.46
C TYR A 169 0.05 -9.63 -9.16
N LEU A 170 -0.96 -9.08 -8.49
CA LEU A 170 -0.88 -8.62 -7.12
C LEU A 170 -1.71 -9.54 -6.23
N TYR A 171 -1.10 -10.05 -5.19
CA TYR A 171 -1.73 -10.89 -4.18
C TYR A 171 -1.97 -10.07 -2.92
N ILE A 172 -3.20 -10.09 -2.41
CA ILE A 172 -3.65 -9.30 -1.27
C ILE A 172 -4.22 -10.21 -0.21
N GLY A 173 -3.59 -10.27 0.95
CA GLY A 173 -4.16 -10.96 2.11
C GLY A 173 -5.34 -10.19 2.68
N VAL A 174 -6.54 -10.72 2.58
CA VAL A 174 -7.78 -10.10 3.07
C VAL A 174 -8.16 -10.72 4.41
N ARG A 175 -7.75 -10.05 5.48
CA ARG A 175 -7.82 -10.59 6.83
C ARG A 175 -9.26 -10.81 7.31
N GLY A 176 -10.15 -9.86 7.03
CA GLY A 176 -11.53 -9.91 7.48
C GLY A 176 -12.38 -10.98 6.78
N MET A 177 -11.96 -11.40 5.57
CA MET A 177 -12.70 -12.35 4.76
C MET A 177 -12.00 -13.70 4.60
N HIS A 178 -10.86 -13.91 5.28
CA HIS A 178 -10.13 -15.17 5.30
C HIS A 178 -9.78 -15.69 3.90
N ARG A 179 -9.27 -14.79 3.06
CA ARG A 179 -8.95 -15.10 1.65
C ARG A 179 -7.74 -14.31 1.14
N VAL A 180 -7.22 -14.73 0.02
CA VAL A 180 -6.30 -13.94 -0.81
C VAL A 180 -7.06 -13.48 -2.04
N THR A 181 -7.07 -12.16 -2.28
CA THR A 181 -7.58 -11.54 -3.51
C THR A 181 -6.43 -11.35 -4.48
N ILE A 182 -6.63 -11.74 -5.74
CA ILE A 182 -5.62 -11.70 -6.80
C ILE A 182 -6.09 -10.75 -7.89
N LEU A 183 -5.26 -9.75 -8.20
CA LEU A 183 -5.53 -8.77 -9.26
C LEU A 183 -4.57 -8.93 -10.43
N ASP A 184 -5.08 -8.69 -11.65
CA ASP A 184 -4.29 -8.52 -12.87
C ASP A 184 -3.74 -7.09 -12.93
N MET A 185 -2.44 -6.93 -12.67
CA MET A 185 -1.80 -5.62 -12.66
C MET A 185 -1.73 -4.94 -14.02
N GLY A 186 -1.70 -5.70 -15.11
CA GLY A 186 -1.79 -5.14 -16.46
C GLY A 186 -3.11 -4.38 -16.65
N LYS A 187 -4.22 -4.98 -16.22
CA LYS A 187 -5.54 -4.35 -16.27
C LYS A 187 -5.68 -3.19 -15.29
N VAL A 188 -5.19 -3.32 -14.05
CA VAL A 188 -5.12 -2.22 -13.08
C VAL A 188 -4.37 -1.02 -13.67
N LEU A 189 -3.19 -1.25 -14.24
CA LEU A 189 -2.37 -0.18 -14.80
C LEU A 189 -2.97 0.41 -16.07
N ASN A 190 -3.74 -0.36 -16.86
CA ASN A 190 -4.49 0.18 -17.99
C ASN A 190 -5.55 1.20 -17.54
N VAL A 191 -6.26 0.93 -16.43
CA VAL A 191 -7.18 1.91 -15.83
C VAL A 191 -6.43 3.17 -15.42
N VAL A 192 -5.29 3.03 -14.73
CA VAL A 192 -4.50 4.19 -14.27
C VAL A 192 -3.95 5.03 -15.42
N ARG A 193 -3.43 4.37 -16.46
CA ARG A 193 -2.83 5.04 -17.62
C ARG A 193 -3.86 5.69 -18.52
N GLY A 194 -4.99 5.01 -18.73
CA GLY A 194 -6.05 5.42 -19.66
C GLY A 194 -6.89 6.61 -19.19
N ASN A 195 -6.83 6.98 -17.91
CA ASN A 195 -7.69 7.99 -17.32
C ASN A 195 -6.90 9.16 -16.74
N SER A 196 -7.48 10.35 -16.79
CA SER A 196 -6.98 11.54 -16.09
C SER A 196 -7.14 11.40 -14.56
N GLN A 197 -6.47 12.26 -13.78
CA GLN A 197 -6.65 12.25 -12.33
C GLN A 197 -8.10 12.49 -11.91
N ALA A 198 -8.82 13.37 -12.61
CA ALA A 198 -10.22 13.67 -12.33
C ALA A 198 -11.14 12.46 -12.55
N GLU A 199 -10.93 11.71 -13.61
CA GLU A 199 -11.66 10.46 -13.90
C GLU A 199 -11.33 9.39 -12.83
N LEU A 200 -10.06 9.22 -12.47
CA LEU A 200 -9.65 8.29 -11.41
C LEU A 200 -10.25 8.66 -10.05
N ASP A 201 -10.37 9.95 -9.75
CA ASP A 201 -11.01 10.42 -8.52
C ASP A 201 -12.50 10.09 -8.47
N TYR A 202 -13.16 9.99 -9.63
CA TYR A 202 -14.56 9.59 -9.75
C TYR A 202 -14.74 8.07 -9.64
N MET A 203 -13.82 7.29 -10.20
CA MET A 203 -13.87 5.83 -10.24
C MET A 203 -13.71 5.14 -8.88
N ARG A 204 -13.23 5.84 -7.87
CA ARG A 204 -12.95 5.27 -6.54
C ARG A 204 -14.15 4.62 -5.85
N ASP A 205 -15.35 5.09 -6.17
CA ASP A 205 -16.61 4.60 -5.60
C ASP A 205 -17.38 3.66 -6.54
N ASP A 206 -16.81 3.34 -7.71
CA ASP A 206 -17.39 2.40 -8.65
C ASP A 206 -17.04 0.95 -8.29
N LEU A 207 -17.90 0.33 -7.47
CA LEU A 207 -17.72 -1.07 -7.06
C LEU A 207 -17.81 -2.08 -8.22
N GLY A 208 -18.33 -1.67 -9.39
CA GLY A 208 -18.34 -2.49 -10.61
C GLY A 208 -16.95 -2.63 -11.24
N LEU A 209 -16.09 -1.63 -11.03
CA LEU A 209 -14.78 -1.53 -11.68
C LEU A 209 -13.84 -2.70 -11.28
N VAL A 210 -13.97 -3.24 -10.08
CA VAL A 210 -13.12 -4.35 -9.61
C VAL A 210 -13.18 -5.56 -10.54
N ARG A 211 -14.30 -5.79 -11.22
CA ARG A 211 -14.49 -6.92 -12.17
C ARG A 211 -13.56 -6.85 -13.37
N ASP A 212 -13.09 -5.67 -13.72
CA ASP A 212 -12.20 -5.49 -14.86
C ASP A 212 -10.81 -6.05 -14.58
N TYR A 213 -10.34 -6.02 -13.33
CA TYR A 213 -9.00 -6.43 -12.95
C TYR A 213 -8.93 -7.57 -11.92
N LEU A 214 -10.06 -7.99 -11.34
CA LEU A 214 -10.10 -9.14 -10.45
C LEU A 214 -9.82 -10.43 -11.21
N VAL A 215 -8.91 -11.25 -10.69
CA VAL A 215 -8.62 -12.60 -11.20
C VAL A 215 -9.35 -13.64 -10.38
N ALA A 216 -9.14 -13.62 -9.06
CA ALA A 216 -9.72 -14.59 -8.15
C ALA A 216 -9.75 -14.09 -6.71
N ARG A 217 -10.61 -14.70 -5.91
CA ARG A 217 -10.63 -14.66 -4.46
C ARG A 217 -10.48 -16.08 -3.92
N VAL A 218 -9.35 -16.40 -3.33
CA VAL A 218 -8.98 -17.76 -2.90
C VAL A 218 -9.15 -17.87 -1.39
N PRO A 219 -10.04 -18.70 -0.87
CA PRO A 219 -10.20 -18.93 0.56
C PRO A 219 -8.90 -19.45 1.21
N THR A 220 -8.64 -19.00 2.43
CA THR A 220 -7.48 -19.41 3.24
C THR A 220 -7.92 -19.82 4.65
N GLY A 221 -6.95 -20.10 5.51
CA GLY A 221 -7.18 -20.13 6.96
C GLY A 221 -7.53 -18.74 7.53
N LEU A 222 -7.87 -18.70 8.80
CA LEU A 222 -8.38 -17.50 9.48
C LEU A 222 -7.35 -16.36 9.50
N GLY A 223 -7.77 -15.18 9.07
CA GLY A 223 -7.09 -13.92 9.26
C GLY A 223 -5.71 -13.78 8.60
N PRO A 224 -5.55 -14.04 7.28
CA PRO A 224 -4.27 -13.85 6.61
C PRO A 224 -3.83 -12.37 6.75
N SER A 225 -2.67 -12.14 7.34
CA SER A 225 -2.13 -10.80 7.59
C SER A 225 -0.86 -10.50 6.79
N SER A 226 -0.33 -11.48 6.11
CA SER A 226 0.85 -11.35 5.26
C SER A 226 0.76 -12.32 4.09
N VAL A 227 1.35 -11.92 2.98
CA VAL A 227 1.51 -12.74 1.77
C VAL A 227 2.96 -12.62 1.34
N CYS A 228 3.57 -13.72 0.94
CA CYS A 228 4.88 -13.72 0.29
C CYS A 228 4.87 -14.73 -0.85
N LEU A 229 5.70 -14.49 -1.84
CA LEU A 229 5.93 -15.43 -2.92
C LEU A 229 7.16 -16.29 -2.62
N SER A 230 7.15 -17.50 -3.14
CA SER A 230 8.35 -18.33 -3.18
C SER A 230 9.43 -17.69 -4.06
N PRO A 231 10.73 -18.04 -3.90
CA PRO A 231 11.81 -17.42 -4.68
C PRO A 231 11.69 -17.61 -6.20
N ASP A 232 10.96 -18.61 -6.61
CA ASP A 232 10.69 -18.96 -8.02
C ASP A 232 9.38 -18.35 -8.57
N GLY A 233 8.62 -17.62 -7.73
CA GLY A 233 7.41 -16.86 -8.09
C GLY A 233 6.12 -17.60 -7.86
#